data_5bf4314614a688909ec1bb30eebbba12
#
_entry.id   5bf4314614a688909ec1bb30eebbba12
#
_cell.length_a   1.000
_cell.length_b   1.000
_cell.length_c   1.000
_cell.angle_alpha   90.00
_cell.angle_beta   90.00
_cell.angle_gamma   90.00
#
_symmetry.space_group_name_H-M   'P 1'
#
loop_
_entity.id
_entity.type
_entity.pdbx_description
1 polymer ?
#
loop_
_entity_poly.entity_id
_entity_poly.type
_entity_poly.pdbx_seq_one_letter_code
_entity_poly.pdbx_strand_id
1 'polypeptide(L)' 'KAKSAPTTPTKDPQSLAAKNRRERISERLRILQELVPNGTKVDLVTMLEKAISYVKFLQLQVKVLATDEFWP' A
#
# COMPACT_ATOMS: atom_id res chain seq x y z
N LYS A 1 25.86 -15.00 -10.15
CA LYS A 1 25.82 -14.60 -9.91
C LYS A 1 25.69 -13.82 -9.34
N ALA A 2 25.54 -13.66 -9.35
CA ALA A 2 25.55 -13.03 -8.97
C ALA A 2 25.33 -12.42 -8.23
N LYS A 3 25.15 -12.35 -8.14
CA LYS A 3 24.98 -11.91 -7.53
C LYS A 3 25.20 -11.49 -6.59
N SER A 4 25.35 -11.49 -6.34
CA SER A 4 25.51 -11.28 -5.55
C SER A 4 25.85 -10.48 -4.87
N ALA A 5 25.95 -10.10 -4.83
CA ALA A 5 26.37 -9.48 -4.32
C ALA A 5 26.30 -8.79 -3.56
N PRO A 6 26.04 -8.48 -3.29
CA PRO A 6 25.81 -7.76 -2.59
C PRO A 6 26.35 -7.26 -1.65
N THR A 7 26.51 -7.20 -1.57
CA THR A 7 27.13 -7.07 -0.71
C THR A 7 27.55 -5.87 -0.36
N THR A 8 27.62 -5.14 -0.65
CA THR A 8 28.09 -4.12 -0.30
C THR A 8 27.56 -3.10 -0.13
N PRO A 9 27.35 -2.96 -0.31
CA PRO A 9 26.90 -2.09 -0.35
C PRO A 9 26.33 -1.07 0.23
N THR A 10 26.01 -1.04 1.06
CA THR A 10 25.28 -0.02 1.71
C THR A 10 26.09 1.19 2.04
N LYS A 11 27.27 1.26 1.59
CA LYS A 11 28.06 2.46 1.81
C LYS A 11 27.80 3.51 0.76
N ASP A 12 27.25 3.09 -0.35
CA ASP A 12 26.88 4.01 -1.41
C ASP A 12 25.61 4.74 -1.01
N PRO A 13 25.63 6.08 -0.91
CA PRO A 13 24.43 6.81 -0.51
C PRO A 13 23.22 6.53 -1.39
N GLN A 14 23.43 6.33 -2.69
CA GLN A 14 22.32 6.04 -3.58
C GLN A 14 21.75 4.65 -3.31
N SER A 15 22.62 3.68 -3.07
CA SER A 15 22.16 2.32 -2.76
C SER A 15 21.42 2.30 -1.44
N LEU A 16 21.90 3.04 -0.46
CA LEU A 16 21.25 3.11 0.83
C LEU A 16 19.89 3.78 0.71
N ALA A 17 19.81 4.87 -0.04
CA ALA A 17 18.54 5.56 -0.24
C ALA A 17 17.54 4.66 -0.95
N ALA A 18 17.98 3.91 -1.95
CA ALA A 18 17.10 2.99 -2.67
C ALA A 18 16.62 1.88 -1.76
N LYS A 19 17.50 1.35 -0.92
CA LYS A 19 17.13 0.31 0.04
C LYS A 19 16.11 0.84 1.02
N ASN A 20 16.35 2.02 1.56
CA ASN A 20 15.40 2.61 2.51
C ASN A 20 14.04 2.84 1.88
N ARG A 21 14.02 3.29 0.63
CA ARG A 21 12.76 3.53 -0.06
C ARG A 21 12.01 2.23 -0.26
N ARG A 22 12.71 1.17 -0.66
CA ARG A 22 12.08 -0.13 -0.85
C ARG A 22 11.49 -0.65 0.45
N GLU A 23 12.20 -0.48 1.54
CA GLU A 23 11.71 -0.94 2.84
C GLU A 23 10.47 -0.17 3.26
N ARG A 24 10.44 1.13 3.01
CA ARG A 24 9.25 1.92 3.34
C ARG A 24 8.07 1.54 2.48
N ILE A 25 8.31 1.30 1.20
CA ILE A 25 7.23 0.87 0.31
C ILE A 25 6.67 -0.47 0.77
N SER A 26 7.56 -1.40 1.09
CA SER A 26 7.12 -2.72 1.55
C SER A 26 6.28 -2.62 2.81
N GLU A 27 6.71 -1.80 3.75
CA GLU A 27 5.97 -1.65 4.99
C GLU A 27 4.62 -0.99 4.76
N ARG A 28 4.57 0.03 3.91
CA ARG A 28 3.31 0.70 3.60
C ARG A 28 2.34 -0.24 2.91
N LEU A 29 2.85 -1.09 2.02
CA LEU A 29 2.01 -2.07 1.35
C LEU A 29 1.46 -3.08 2.34
N ARG A 30 2.27 -3.50 3.31
CA ARG A 30 1.81 -4.44 4.32
C ARG A 30 0.69 -3.82 5.16
N ILE A 31 0.86 -2.57 5.56
CA ILE A 31 -0.17 -1.88 6.32
C ILE A 31 -1.45 -1.74 5.50
N LEU A 32 -1.31 -1.34 4.24
CA LEU A 32 -2.47 -1.22 3.36
C LEU A 32 -3.19 -2.55 3.23
N GLN A 33 -2.42 -3.62 3.09
CA GLN A 33 -2.98 -4.96 2.96
C GLN A 33 -3.86 -5.31 4.15
N GLU A 34 -3.45 -4.89 5.34
CA GLU A 34 -4.22 -5.18 6.54
C GLU A 34 -5.49 -4.34 6.63
N LEU A 35 -5.49 -3.16 6.03
CA LEU A 35 -6.65 -2.28 6.06
C LEU A 35 -7.71 -2.64 5.02
N VAL A 36 -7.29 -3.25 3.93
CA VAL A 36 -8.20 -3.57 2.83
C VAL A 36 -8.89 -4.89 3.12
N PRO A 37 -10.23 -4.96 3.02
CA PRO A 37 -10.94 -6.23 3.23
C PRO A 37 -10.38 -7.31 2.29
N ASN A 38 -9.99 -8.43 2.88
CA ASN A 38 -9.41 -9.57 2.15
C ASN A 38 -8.07 -9.24 1.49
N GLY A 39 -7.41 -8.15 1.90
CA GLY A 39 -6.16 -7.74 1.26
C GLY A 39 -5.05 -8.75 1.44
N THR A 40 -5.04 -9.48 2.56
CA THR A 40 -3.97 -10.46 2.82
C THR A 40 -4.21 -11.79 2.14
N LYS A 41 -5.36 -11.97 1.49
CA LYS A 41 -5.73 -13.26 0.90
C LYS A 41 -5.56 -13.31 -0.60
N VAL A 42 -5.02 -12.25 -1.18
CA VAL A 42 -4.87 -12.17 -2.63
C VAL A 42 -3.48 -11.66 -2.95
N ASP A 43 -3.10 -11.73 -4.22
CA ASP A 43 -1.81 -11.24 -4.65
C ASP A 43 -1.78 -9.71 -4.60
N LEU A 44 -0.59 -9.15 -4.80
CA LEU A 44 -0.39 -7.71 -4.65
C LEU A 44 -1.24 -6.88 -5.61
N VAL A 45 -1.28 -7.27 -6.87
CA VAL A 45 -2.03 -6.50 -7.87
C VAL A 45 -3.51 -6.50 -7.54
N THR A 46 -4.03 -7.67 -7.20
CA THR A 46 -5.44 -7.79 -6.84
C THR A 46 -5.73 -7.01 -5.56
N MET A 47 -4.80 -7.04 -4.60
CA MET A 47 -4.96 -6.27 -3.37
C MET A 47 -5.05 -4.77 -3.68
N LEU A 48 -4.22 -4.28 -4.59
CA LEU A 48 -4.27 -2.87 -4.95
C LEU A 48 -5.57 -2.51 -5.66
N GLU A 49 -6.09 -3.41 -6.49
CA GLU A 49 -7.38 -3.18 -7.13
C GLU A 49 -8.49 -3.12 -6.09
N LYS A 50 -8.44 -4.02 -5.12
CA LYS A 50 -9.42 -4.01 -4.04
C LYS A 50 -9.30 -2.74 -3.20
N ALA A 51 -8.07 -2.26 -3.00
CA ALA A 51 -7.84 -1.03 -2.24
C ALA A 51 -8.49 0.16 -2.95
N ILE A 52 -8.35 0.24 -4.26
CA ILE A 52 -8.95 1.32 -5.03
C ILE A 52 -10.47 1.27 -4.90
N SER A 53 -11.05 0.10 -5.06
CA SER A 53 -12.50 -0.06 -4.93
C SER A 53 -12.97 0.30 -3.53
N TYR A 54 -12.19 -0.10 -2.52
CA TYR A 54 -12.53 0.16 -1.14
C TYR A 54 -12.52 1.66 -0.84
N VAL A 55 -11.51 2.38 -1.35
CA VAL A 55 -11.46 3.83 -1.16
C VAL A 55 -12.65 4.50 -1.82
N LYS A 56 -13.02 4.06 -3.02
CA LYS A 56 -14.19 4.61 -3.69
C LYS A 56 -15.47 4.36 -2.89
N PHE A 57 -15.58 3.17 -2.32
CA PHE A 57 -16.70 2.83 -1.46
C PHE A 57 -16.76 3.75 -0.25
N LEU A 58 -15.61 3.94 0.40
CA LEU A 58 -15.55 4.78 1.59
C LEU A 58 -15.88 6.24 1.26
N GLN A 59 -15.42 6.73 0.11
CA GLN A 59 -15.74 8.08 -0.30
C GLN A 59 -17.25 8.26 -0.47
N LEU A 60 -17.89 7.26 -1.04
CA LEU A 60 -19.33 7.32 -1.21
C LEU A 60 -20.04 7.29 0.14
N GLN A 61 -19.58 6.44 1.06
CA GLN A 61 -20.17 6.35 2.38
C GLN A 61 -20.07 7.67 3.13
N VAL A 62 -18.89 8.29 3.09
CA VAL A 62 -18.70 9.57 3.74
C VAL A 62 -19.62 10.63 3.15
N LYS A 63 -19.73 10.65 1.83
CA LYS A 63 -20.59 11.61 1.15
C LYS A 63 -22.03 11.43 1.54
N VAL A 64 -22.50 10.20 1.60
CA VAL A 64 -23.89 9.92 1.98
C VAL A 64 -24.13 10.35 3.43
N LEU A 65 -23.21 10.06 4.32
CA LEU A 65 -23.36 10.40 5.73
C LEU A 65 -23.31 11.91 5.98
N ALA A 66 -22.63 12.64 5.09
CA ALA A 66 -22.50 14.10 5.24
C ALA A 66 -23.63 14.86 4.62
N THR A 67 -24.57 14.18 3.98
CA THR A 67 -25.67 14.84 3.28
C THR A 67 -26.85 15.01 4.22
N ASP A 68 -27.32 16.25 4.35
CA ASP A 68 -28.49 16.52 5.19
C ASP A 68 -29.75 15.89 4.63
N GLU A 69 -29.81 15.76 3.31
CA GLU A 69 -30.97 15.14 2.66
C GLU A 69 -31.19 13.71 3.12
N PHE A 70 -30.14 13.06 3.58
CA PHE A 70 -30.21 11.70 4.01
C PHE A 70 -31.00 11.57 5.33
N TRP A 71 -31.08 12.65 6.08
CA TRP A 71 -31.74 12.63 7.36
C TRP A 71 -33.04 13.40 7.27
N PRO A 72 -34.13 12.80 7.67
CA PRO A 72 -35.43 13.49 7.66
C PRO A 72 -35.45 14.66 8.60
#